data_5ca4c2906f36748bda101be9076a7760
#
_entry.id   5ca4c2906f36748bda101be9076a7760
#
_cell.length_a   1.000
_cell.length_b   1.000
_cell.length_c   1.000
_cell.angle_alpha   90.00
_cell.angle_beta   90.00
_cell.angle_gamma   90.00
#
_symmetry.space_group_name_H-M   'P 1'
#
loop_
_entity.id
_entity.type
_entity.pdbx_description
1 polymer ?
#
loop_
_entity_poly.entity_id
_entity_poly.type
_entity_poly.pdbx_seq_one_letter_code
_entity_poly.pdbx_strand_id
1 'polypeptide(L)'
;YYRLTILYCRGTYVFTGGTGMITGLEQYKEKWKVESDNGIKLGLTAMEQALELLGQPQRDTAFVHVAGTNGKGSTIAFLEAILREHGVTVGKFMSPCVLDVHDQIQINGEPISAVEMDELFQEMKSAGLSAKCTDFELLTCAALLFFKKKGVDIALIETGMGGLLDSTNVITPLVSVIPSIALEHTNFLGNTLTDIARHKAGIIKNGVPVVIGNLPVEALAVITETAKEKESKLLMLGTDFMAKGESYVYAKLKFDTLARKMVGKHQADNMALAITVFLLVAERLAIQLNEEAIKKGVASTTLAGRFEEVLPGVYFDGAHNPASVEKLVDTIKEHFPRKNIEFIVGMLTDKDVDTVLRQLETVSTTFTFVNFDNPRA
;
A
#
# COMPACT_ATOMS: atom_id res chain seq x y z
N TYR A 1 24.49 19.25 11.09
CA TYR A 1 23.83 19.17 9.79
C TYR A 1 23.10 17.85 9.73
N TYR A 2 21.78 17.86 9.52
CA TYR A 2 21.02 16.67 9.17
C TYR A 2 20.76 16.74 7.67
N ARG A 3 21.16 15.69 6.94
CA ARG A 3 20.83 15.54 5.52
C ARG A 3 19.56 14.73 5.42
N LEU A 4 18.49 15.36 5.02
CA LEU A 4 17.26 14.65 4.67
C LEU A 4 17.32 14.32 3.18
N THR A 5 17.57 13.09 2.87
CA THR A 5 17.56 12.60 1.50
C THR A 5 16.14 12.21 1.15
N ILE A 6 15.40 13.09 0.48
CA ILE A 6 14.16 12.68 -0.19
C ILE A 6 14.57 12.12 -1.54
N LEU A 7 15.11 10.92 -1.53
CA LEU A 7 15.28 10.15 -2.73
C LEU A 7 13.94 9.47 -3.02
N TYR A 8 13.21 9.99 -3.98
CA TYR A 8 12.25 9.20 -4.70
C TYR A 8 13.01 8.24 -5.63
N CYS A 9 13.80 7.34 -5.04
CA CYS A 9 14.17 6.10 -5.68
C CYS A 9 13.01 5.12 -5.46
N ARG A 10 12.02 5.16 -6.32
CA ARG A 10 11.36 3.91 -6.64
C ARG A 10 12.43 3.03 -7.23
N GLY A 11 12.63 1.84 -6.67
CA GLY A 11 13.31 0.76 -7.37
C GLY A 11 12.83 0.81 -8.82
N THR A 12 13.71 0.68 -9.73
CA THR A 12 13.61 0.99 -11.14
C THR A 12 12.28 0.55 -11.78
N TYR A 13 11.18 1.24 -11.48
CA TYR A 13 10.06 1.32 -12.37
C TYR A 13 10.50 2.23 -13.51
N VAL A 14 11.11 1.66 -14.50
CA VAL A 14 11.28 2.32 -15.80
C VAL A 14 9.90 2.34 -16.45
N PHE A 15 9.08 3.32 -16.09
CA PHE A 15 7.94 3.66 -16.92
C PHE A 15 8.48 4.40 -18.15
N THR A 16 8.93 3.66 -19.14
CA THR A 16 9.21 4.21 -20.46
C THR A 16 7.87 4.46 -21.15
N GLY A 17 7.48 5.72 -21.32
CA GLY A 17 6.43 6.14 -22.27
C GLY A 17 5.17 5.26 -22.36
N GLY A 18 4.53 4.90 -21.24
CA GLY A 18 3.39 3.99 -21.19
C GLY A 18 3.75 2.52 -20.95
N THR A 19 5.02 2.15 -20.99
CA THR A 19 5.49 0.80 -20.69
C THR A 19 6.22 0.81 -19.35
N GLY A 20 5.56 0.34 -18.29
CA GLY A 20 6.15 0.21 -16.96
C GLY A 20 6.87 -1.12 -16.85
N MET A 21 8.20 -1.11 -16.80
CA MET A 21 8.98 -2.32 -16.56
C MET A 21 9.14 -2.53 -15.05
N ILE A 22 8.70 -3.69 -14.54
CA ILE A 22 8.88 -4.07 -13.13
C ILE A 22 10.27 -4.71 -13.02
N THR A 23 11.16 -4.12 -12.21
CA THR A 23 12.53 -4.60 -12.06
C THR A 23 12.54 -6.08 -11.68
N GLY A 24 13.27 -6.87 -12.42
CA GLY A 24 13.42 -8.31 -12.21
C GLY A 24 12.29 -9.16 -12.79
N LEU A 25 11.19 -8.59 -13.32
CA LEU A 25 10.11 -9.37 -13.91
C LEU A 25 10.49 -9.99 -15.27
N GLU A 26 11.19 -9.23 -16.11
CA GLU A 26 11.53 -9.66 -17.47
C GLU A 26 12.31 -10.98 -17.50
N GLN A 27 13.21 -11.22 -16.54
CA GLN A 27 13.95 -12.49 -16.48
C GLN A 27 13.04 -13.72 -16.41
N TYR A 28 11.90 -13.63 -15.70
CA TYR A 28 10.93 -14.72 -15.60
C TYR A 28 10.09 -14.83 -16.86
N LYS A 29 9.70 -13.70 -17.45
CA LYS A 29 8.95 -13.65 -18.70
C LYS A 29 9.76 -14.28 -19.84
N GLU A 30 11.03 -13.92 -19.99
CA GLU A 30 11.94 -14.47 -21.00
C GLU A 30 12.19 -15.97 -20.78
N LYS A 31 12.53 -16.36 -19.56
CA LYS A 31 12.82 -17.76 -19.19
C LYS A 31 11.68 -18.69 -19.51
N TRP A 32 10.45 -18.30 -19.17
CA TRP A 32 9.25 -19.13 -19.32
C TRP A 32 8.46 -18.80 -20.57
N LYS A 33 8.91 -17.85 -21.39
CA LYS A 33 8.24 -17.37 -22.61
C LYS A 33 6.77 -16.97 -22.31
N VAL A 34 6.58 -16.19 -21.26
CA VAL A 34 5.30 -15.60 -20.88
C VAL A 34 5.30 -14.14 -21.36
N GLU A 35 4.48 -13.87 -22.36
CA GLU A 35 4.29 -12.51 -22.86
C GLU A 35 3.24 -11.78 -22.03
N SER A 36 3.44 -10.51 -21.78
CA SER A 36 2.49 -9.61 -21.13
C SER A 36 2.62 -8.21 -21.69
N ASP A 37 1.59 -7.38 -21.51
CA ASP A 37 1.59 -5.99 -21.91
C ASP A 37 2.09 -5.11 -20.76
N ASN A 38 3.07 -4.27 -21.01
CA ASN A 38 3.61 -3.34 -20.00
C ASN A 38 2.71 -2.12 -19.79
N GLY A 39 1.60 -1.97 -20.57
CA GLY A 39 0.67 -0.85 -20.46
C GLY A 39 -0.24 -0.98 -19.24
N ILE A 40 -0.90 0.15 -18.91
CA ILE A 40 -1.98 0.19 -17.93
C ILE A 40 -3.29 -0.10 -18.67
N LYS A 41 -3.95 -1.20 -18.30
CA LYS A 41 -5.30 -1.52 -18.79
C LYS A 41 -6.25 -1.54 -17.60
N LEU A 42 -7.31 -0.75 -17.68
CA LEU A 42 -8.34 -0.72 -16.66
C LEU A 42 -9.45 -1.72 -17.02
N GLY A 43 -9.79 -2.58 -16.07
CA GLY A 43 -10.83 -3.57 -16.26
C GLY A 43 -10.48 -4.89 -15.55
N LEU A 44 -11.48 -5.73 -15.28
CA LEU A 44 -11.29 -6.99 -14.55
C LEU A 44 -11.38 -8.24 -15.44
N THR A 45 -11.84 -8.10 -16.68
CA THR A 45 -12.11 -9.24 -17.56
C THR A 45 -10.87 -10.12 -17.80
N ALA A 46 -9.70 -9.49 -18.01
CA ALA A 46 -8.46 -10.25 -18.20
C ALA A 46 -8.08 -11.03 -16.92
N MET A 47 -8.21 -10.38 -15.77
CA MET A 47 -7.96 -11.01 -14.46
C MET A 47 -8.93 -12.15 -14.17
N GLU A 48 -10.24 -11.98 -14.43
CA GLU A 48 -11.26 -13.00 -14.22
C GLU A 48 -10.97 -14.25 -15.07
N GLN A 49 -10.63 -14.05 -16.36
CA GLN A 49 -10.24 -15.13 -17.26
C GLN A 49 -8.94 -15.81 -16.84
N ALA A 50 -7.93 -15.04 -16.41
CA ALA A 50 -6.67 -15.59 -15.93
C ALA A 50 -6.85 -16.44 -14.68
N LEU A 51 -7.63 -15.95 -13.71
CA LEU A 51 -7.93 -16.69 -12.48
C LEU A 51 -8.76 -17.96 -12.74
N GLU A 52 -9.62 -17.95 -13.74
CA GLU A 52 -10.36 -19.15 -14.16
C GLU A 52 -9.40 -20.23 -14.66
N LEU A 53 -8.42 -19.87 -15.49
CA LEU A 53 -7.36 -20.77 -15.97
C LEU A 53 -6.50 -21.32 -14.81
N LEU A 54 -6.30 -20.53 -13.75
CA LEU A 54 -5.53 -20.92 -12.56
C LEU A 54 -6.36 -21.65 -11.49
N GLY A 55 -7.62 -21.98 -11.76
CA GLY A 55 -8.50 -22.69 -10.82
C GLY A 55 -8.95 -21.82 -9.63
N GLN A 56 -9.14 -20.51 -9.85
CA GLN A 56 -9.72 -19.56 -8.90
C GLN A 56 -8.99 -19.51 -7.54
N PRO A 57 -7.65 -19.28 -7.51
CA PRO A 57 -6.85 -19.35 -6.28
C PRO A 57 -7.31 -18.39 -5.18
N GLN A 58 -7.97 -17.28 -5.54
CA GLN A 58 -8.45 -16.27 -4.60
C GLN A 58 -9.67 -16.72 -3.76
N ARG A 59 -10.29 -17.85 -4.07
CA ARG A 59 -11.49 -18.28 -3.34
C ARG A 59 -11.20 -18.93 -1.99
N ASP A 60 -10.00 -19.46 -1.82
CA ASP A 60 -9.63 -20.26 -0.66
C ASP A 60 -8.80 -19.48 0.38
N THR A 61 -8.59 -18.17 0.19
CA THR A 61 -7.77 -17.34 1.05
C THR A 61 -8.60 -16.19 1.64
N ALA A 62 -8.43 -15.89 2.91
CA ALA A 62 -8.98 -14.68 3.52
C ALA A 62 -8.17 -13.45 3.11
N PHE A 63 -8.82 -12.30 2.90
CA PHE A 63 -8.17 -11.08 2.44
C PHE A 63 -8.53 -9.86 3.27
N VAL A 64 -7.58 -8.92 3.36
CA VAL A 64 -7.83 -7.49 3.60
C VAL A 64 -7.44 -6.74 2.34
N HIS A 65 -8.31 -5.86 1.85
CA HIS A 65 -8.08 -5.09 0.63
C HIS A 65 -7.89 -3.62 0.95
N VAL A 66 -6.78 -3.04 0.53
CA VAL A 66 -6.39 -1.67 0.89
C VAL A 66 -6.23 -0.81 -0.36
N ALA A 67 -7.14 0.18 -0.53
CA ALA A 67 -7.01 1.23 -1.54
C ALA A 67 -6.77 2.57 -0.85
N GLY A 68 -6.15 3.52 -1.55
CA GLY A 68 -5.90 4.85 -0.97
C GLY A 68 -4.85 5.62 -1.77
N THR A 69 -4.73 6.90 -1.49
CA THR A 69 -3.64 7.70 -2.06
C THR A 69 -2.37 7.48 -1.25
N ASN A 70 -2.37 7.81 0.02
CA ASN A 70 -1.27 7.62 0.94
C ASN A 70 -1.66 6.69 2.10
N GLY A 71 -0.68 6.14 2.83
CA GLY A 71 -0.90 5.35 4.04
C GLY A 71 -1.20 3.86 3.82
N LYS A 72 -1.44 3.39 2.58
CA LYS A 72 -1.72 1.98 2.26
C LYS A 72 -0.67 1.04 2.85
N GLY A 73 0.58 1.17 2.38
CA GLY A 73 1.67 0.30 2.82
C GLY A 73 1.96 0.40 4.31
N SER A 74 1.89 1.60 4.93
CA SER A 74 2.07 1.75 6.38
C SER A 74 0.99 1.04 7.18
N THR A 75 -0.29 1.15 6.76
CA THR A 75 -1.40 0.44 7.39
C THR A 75 -1.23 -1.08 7.27
N ILE A 76 -0.82 -1.56 6.10
CA ILE A 76 -0.51 -2.98 5.86
C ILE A 76 0.64 -3.45 6.76
N ALA A 77 1.72 -2.66 6.88
CA ALA A 77 2.88 -3.03 7.69
C ALA A 77 2.52 -3.17 9.18
N PHE A 78 1.74 -2.23 9.75
CA PHE A 78 1.25 -2.36 11.12
C PHE A 78 0.34 -3.57 11.29
N LEU A 79 -0.60 -3.79 10.36
CA LEU A 79 -1.52 -4.92 10.43
C LEU A 79 -0.79 -6.26 10.33
N GLU A 80 0.15 -6.40 9.40
CA GLU A 80 1.00 -7.59 9.27
C GLU A 80 1.73 -7.90 10.57
N ALA A 81 2.40 -6.90 11.15
CA ALA A 81 3.16 -7.09 12.38
C ALA A 81 2.26 -7.52 13.55
N ILE A 82 1.08 -6.91 13.70
CA ILE A 82 0.11 -7.29 14.73
C ILE A 82 -0.38 -8.72 14.53
N LEU A 83 -0.75 -9.11 13.31
CA LEU A 83 -1.22 -10.46 12.97
C LEU A 83 -0.14 -11.51 13.25
N ARG A 84 1.10 -11.25 12.85
CA ARG A 84 2.24 -12.15 13.08
C ARG A 84 2.51 -12.38 14.58
N GLU A 85 2.42 -11.34 15.40
CA GLU A 85 2.56 -11.48 16.87
C GLU A 85 1.41 -12.29 17.50
N HIS A 86 0.30 -12.47 16.79
CA HIS A 86 -0.78 -13.39 17.17
C HIS A 86 -0.65 -14.79 16.54
N GLY A 87 0.50 -15.10 15.91
CA GLY A 87 0.78 -16.41 15.33
C GLY A 87 0.10 -16.68 13.98
N VAL A 88 -0.40 -15.64 13.30
CA VAL A 88 -1.08 -15.73 12.00
C VAL A 88 -0.04 -15.71 10.88
N THR A 89 -0.18 -16.59 9.90
CA THR A 89 0.63 -16.60 8.67
C THR A 89 0.06 -15.60 7.68
N VAL A 90 0.80 -14.55 7.40
CA VAL A 90 0.32 -13.40 6.62
C VAL A 90 0.98 -13.36 5.24
N GLY A 91 0.18 -13.45 4.18
CA GLY A 91 0.56 -13.08 2.83
C GLY A 91 0.47 -11.56 2.64
N LYS A 92 1.36 -10.98 1.83
CA LYS A 92 1.35 -9.55 1.53
C LYS A 92 1.68 -9.30 0.07
N PHE A 93 0.82 -8.52 -0.61
CA PHE A 93 1.04 -8.02 -1.95
C PHE A 93 0.98 -6.51 -1.95
N MET A 94 2.10 -5.88 -2.27
CA MET A 94 2.25 -4.42 -2.26
C MET A 94 2.94 -3.93 -3.53
N SER A 95 2.65 -2.70 -3.90
CA SER A 95 3.32 -2.05 -5.03
C SER A 95 3.58 -0.56 -4.73
N PRO A 96 4.64 0.00 -5.34
CA PRO A 96 5.67 -0.64 -6.15
C PRO A 96 6.69 -1.42 -5.30
N CYS A 97 7.56 -2.21 -5.96
CA CYS A 97 8.72 -2.79 -5.30
C CYS A 97 9.72 -1.70 -4.85
N VAL A 98 10.53 -2.01 -3.86
CA VAL A 98 11.62 -1.14 -3.39
C VAL A 98 12.93 -1.54 -4.06
N LEU A 99 13.25 -2.82 -4.10
CA LEU A 99 14.44 -3.38 -4.75
C LEU A 99 14.10 -4.01 -6.10
N ASP A 100 13.27 -5.04 -6.09
CA ASP A 100 12.84 -5.74 -7.29
C ASP A 100 11.47 -6.42 -7.11
N VAL A 101 11.04 -7.21 -8.10
CA VAL A 101 9.72 -7.86 -8.15
C VAL A 101 9.40 -8.74 -6.93
N HIS A 102 10.43 -9.30 -6.27
CA HIS A 102 10.22 -10.22 -5.13
C HIS A 102 9.67 -9.48 -3.91
N ASP A 103 10.04 -8.19 -3.73
CA ASP A 103 9.53 -7.38 -2.61
C ASP A 103 8.01 -7.21 -2.62
N GLN A 104 7.39 -7.37 -3.79
CA GLN A 104 5.94 -7.16 -3.93
C GLN A 104 5.13 -8.30 -3.37
N ILE A 105 5.69 -9.52 -3.31
CA ILE A 105 5.01 -10.72 -2.85
C ILE A 105 5.79 -11.28 -1.65
N GLN A 106 5.19 -11.23 -0.48
CA GLN A 106 5.85 -11.65 0.76
C GLN A 106 4.95 -12.56 1.59
N ILE A 107 5.58 -13.41 2.40
CA ILE A 107 4.90 -14.15 3.48
C ILE A 107 5.66 -13.87 4.79
N ASN A 108 4.95 -13.37 5.80
CA ASN A 108 5.52 -13.01 7.09
C ASN A 108 6.73 -12.06 7.00
N GLY A 109 6.71 -11.14 6.03
CA GLY A 109 7.77 -10.15 5.79
C GLY A 109 8.93 -10.67 4.94
N GLU A 110 8.97 -11.96 4.61
CA GLU A 110 9.99 -12.55 3.74
C GLU A 110 9.55 -12.52 2.28
N PRO A 111 10.33 -11.91 1.39
CA PRO A 111 10.05 -11.90 -0.05
C PRO A 111 9.98 -13.30 -0.64
N ILE A 112 9.16 -13.47 -1.66
CA ILE A 112 9.15 -14.71 -2.46
C ILE A 112 10.53 -14.98 -3.04
N SER A 113 10.98 -16.22 -2.97
CA SER A 113 12.28 -16.60 -3.53
C SER A 113 12.23 -16.71 -5.08
N ALA A 114 13.41 -16.60 -5.72
CA ALA A 114 13.53 -16.76 -7.18
C ALA A 114 13.03 -18.15 -7.64
N VAL A 115 13.25 -19.18 -6.84
CA VAL A 115 12.80 -20.55 -7.17
C VAL A 115 11.27 -20.63 -7.15
N GLU A 116 10.64 -20.08 -6.12
CA GLU A 116 9.18 -20.04 -6.02
C GLU A 116 8.55 -19.20 -7.14
N MET A 117 9.16 -18.06 -7.48
CA MET A 117 8.71 -17.25 -8.61
C MET A 117 8.81 -18.02 -9.93
N ASP A 118 9.89 -18.75 -10.15
CA ASP A 118 10.05 -19.64 -11.31
C ASP A 118 8.93 -20.69 -11.39
N GLU A 119 8.62 -21.35 -10.29
CA GLU A 119 7.54 -22.35 -10.24
C GLU A 119 6.17 -21.73 -10.59
N LEU A 120 5.90 -20.51 -10.12
CA LEU A 120 4.65 -19.81 -10.45
C LEU A 120 4.57 -19.44 -11.92
N PHE A 121 5.67 -18.94 -12.51
CA PHE A 121 5.70 -18.58 -13.92
C PHE A 121 5.56 -19.82 -14.83
N GLN A 122 6.16 -20.95 -14.44
CA GLN A 122 5.98 -22.23 -15.13
C GLN A 122 4.51 -22.69 -15.10
N GLU A 123 3.85 -22.56 -13.95
CA GLU A 123 2.46 -22.92 -13.79
C GLU A 123 1.52 -22.00 -14.60
N MET A 124 1.73 -20.69 -14.52
CA MET A 124 1.00 -19.71 -15.30
C MET A 124 1.15 -19.92 -16.80
N LYS A 125 2.37 -20.26 -17.27
CA LYS A 125 2.62 -20.64 -18.66
C LYS A 125 1.84 -21.89 -19.06
N SER A 126 1.88 -22.92 -18.21
CA SER A 126 1.19 -24.19 -18.47
C SER A 126 -0.34 -24.01 -18.49
N ALA A 127 -0.86 -23.10 -17.69
CA ALA A 127 -2.28 -22.71 -17.68
C ALA A 127 -2.68 -21.82 -18.88
N GLY A 128 -1.73 -21.36 -19.70
CA GLY A 128 -2.01 -20.59 -20.90
C GLY A 128 -2.22 -19.09 -20.68
N LEU A 129 -1.56 -18.49 -19.68
CA LEU A 129 -1.66 -17.05 -19.37
C LEU A 129 -0.84 -16.15 -20.31
N SER A 130 0.04 -16.69 -21.13
CA SER A 130 0.88 -15.88 -22.05
C SER A 130 0.01 -14.97 -22.95
N ALA A 131 0.39 -13.71 -23.08
CA ALA A 131 -0.27 -12.67 -23.87
C ALA A 131 -1.72 -12.33 -23.46
N LYS A 132 -2.14 -12.70 -22.24
CA LYS A 132 -3.51 -12.43 -21.74
C LYS A 132 -3.57 -11.31 -20.72
N CYS A 133 -2.45 -11.01 -20.04
CA CYS A 133 -2.37 -10.11 -18.91
C CYS A 133 -1.40 -8.96 -19.17
N THR A 134 -1.57 -7.86 -18.46
CA THR A 134 -0.52 -6.87 -18.22
C THR A 134 0.48 -7.40 -17.19
N ASP A 135 1.64 -6.73 -17.06
CA ASP A 135 2.66 -7.10 -16.07
C ASP A 135 2.10 -7.12 -14.63
N PHE A 136 1.29 -6.11 -14.29
CA PHE A 136 0.72 -6.03 -12.94
C PHE A 136 -0.37 -7.08 -12.70
N GLU A 137 -1.18 -7.39 -13.71
CA GLU A 137 -2.15 -8.50 -13.67
C GLU A 137 -1.45 -9.84 -13.50
N LEU A 138 -0.35 -10.05 -14.21
CA LEU A 138 0.45 -11.28 -14.09
C LEU A 138 1.02 -11.46 -12.68
N LEU A 139 1.55 -10.39 -12.09
CA LEU A 139 2.03 -10.40 -10.70
C LEU A 139 0.90 -10.58 -9.68
N THR A 140 -0.27 -10.00 -9.94
CA THR A 140 -1.45 -10.22 -9.10
C THR A 140 -1.86 -11.71 -9.13
N CYS A 141 -1.85 -12.34 -10.31
CA CYS A 141 -2.08 -13.79 -10.44
C CYS A 141 -1.03 -14.60 -9.67
N ALA A 142 0.25 -14.23 -9.81
CA ALA A 142 1.35 -14.90 -9.10
C ALA A 142 1.18 -14.82 -7.57
N ALA A 143 0.83 -13.63 -7.05
CA ALA A 143 0.61 -13.43 -5.63
C ALA A 143 -0.54 -14.29 -5.08
N LEU A 144 -1.71 -14.26 -5.75
CA LEU A 144 -2.88 -15.03 -5.34
C LEU A 144 -2.60 -16.55 -5.38
N LEU A 145 -1.92 -17.01 -6.42
CA LEU A 145 -1.52 -18.41 -6.55
C LEU A 145 -0.52 -18.81 -5.47
N PHE A 146 0.47 -17.97 -5.17
CA PHE A 146 1.48 -18.19 -4.13
C PHE A 146 0.84 -18.32 -2.75
N PHE A 147 -0.04 -17.40 -2.39
CA PHE A 147 -0.71 -17.41 -1.09
C PHE A 147 -1.57 -18.66 -0.89
N LYS A 148 -2.31 -19.08 -1.92
CA LYS A 148 -3.05 -20.35 -1.89
C LYS A 148 -2.12 -21.55 -1.70
N LYS A 149 -1.04 -21.64 -2.49
CA LYS A 149 -0.08 -22.77 -2.42
C LYS A 149 0.60 -22.88 -1.05
N LYS A 150 0.88 -21.73 -0.43
CA LYS A 150 1.51 -21.67 0.90
C LYS A 150 0.52 -21.80 2.05
N GLY A 151 -0.78 -21.76 1.77
CA GLY A 151 -1.82 -21.88 2.80
C GLY A 151 -1.75 -20.78 3.84
N VAL A 152 -1.57 -19.51 3.41
CA VAL A 152 -1.57 -18.39 4.35
C VAL A 152 -2.94 -18.24 5.01
N ASP A 153 -2.98 -17.87 6.28
CA ASP A 153 -4.23 -17.66 7.02
C ASP A 153 -4.99 -16.43 6.51
N ILE A 154 -4.25 -15.40 6.09
CA ILE A 154 -4.80 -14.16 5.52
C ILE A 154 -3.78 -13.50 4.59
N ALA A 155 -4.28 -12.83 3.54
CA ALA A 155 -3.42 -12.02 2.68
C ALA A 155 -3.87 -10.55 2.68
N LEU A 156 -2.90 -9.64 2.81
CA LEU A 156 -3.06 -8.20 2.79
C LEU A 156 -2.72 -7.69 1.39
N ILE A 157 -3.72 -7.17 0.69
CA ILE A 157 -3.61 -6.81 -0.72
C ILE A 157 -3.70 -5.29 -0.88
N GLU A 158 -2.64 -4.67 -1.38
CA GLU A 158 -2.63 -3.27 -1.78
C GLU A 158 -3.09 -3.14 -3.24
N THR A 159 -4.02 -2.20 -3.52
CA THR A 159 -4.34 -1.84 -4.91
C THR A 159 -3.15 -1.16 -5.59
N GLY A 160 -2.91 -1.47 -6.85
CA GLY A 160 -1.90 -0.78 -7.65
C GLY A 160 -2.32 0.66 -7.94
N MET A 161 -3.54 0.85 -8.45
CA MET A 161 -4.08 2.17 -8.78
C MET A 161 -5.62 2.20 -8.69
N GLY A 162 -6.15 3.22 -8.01
CA GLY A 162 -7.60 3.38 -7.88
C GLY A 162 -8.22 2.35 -6.96
N GLY A 163 -8.94 1.39 -7.49
CA GLY A 163 -9.63 0.33 -6.77
C GLY A 163 -10.67 -0.40 -7.65
N LEU A 164 -11.68 0.30 -8.15
CA LEU A 164 -12.82 -0.29 -8.89
C LEU A 164 -12.40 -1.21 -10.04
N LEU A 165 -11.44 -0.76 -10.85
CA LEU A 165 -10.94 -1.46 -12.03
C LEU A 165 -9.50 -1.94 -11.86
N ASP A 166 -9.01 -1.95 -10.61
CA ASP A 166 -7.69 -2.45 -10.28
C ASP A 166 -7.67 -3.98 -10.36
N SER A 167 -6.59 -4.58 -10.88
CA SER A 167 -6.46 -6.02 -11.05
C SER A 167 -6.66 -6.81 -9.74
N THR A 168 -6.37 -6.19 -8.60
CA THR A 168 -6.57 -6.80 -7.27
C THR A 168 -8.05 -6.89 -6.87
N ASN A 169 -8.96 -6.16 -7.53
CA ASN A 169 -10.38 -6.09 -7.14
C ASN A 169 -11.22 -7.33 -7.50
N VAL A 170 -10.56 -8.41 -7.85
CA VAL A 170 -11.13 -9.75 -8.09
C VAL A 170 -11.31 -10.56 -6.80
N ILE A 171 -10.95 -10.01 -5.65
CA ILE A 171 -11.09 -10.64 -4.33
C ILE A 171 -12.34 -10.14 -3.60
N THR A 172 -12.82 -10.94 -2.65
CA THR A 172 -13.82 -10.52 -1.66
C THR A 172 -13.15 -10.52 -0.28
N PRO A 173 -12.79 -9.33 0.26
CA PRO A 173 -12.07 -9.25 1.51
C PRO A 173 -12.97 -9.44 2.75
N LEU A 174 -12.37 -9.74 3.90
CA LEU A 174 -13.02 -9.65 5.21
C LEU A 174 -13.25 -8.20 5.63
N VAL A 175 -12.33 -7.31 5.24
CA VAL A 175 -12.37 -5.86 5.53
C VAL A 175 -11.77 -5.10 4.34
N SER A 176 -12.45 -4.03 3.90
CA SER A 176 -11.90 -3.04 2.97
C SER A 176 -11.33 -1.86 3.74
N VAL A 177 -10.21 -1.28 3.28
CA VAL A 177 -9.52 -0.17 3.99
C VAL A 177 -9.21 0.96 3.04
N ILE A 178 -9.53 2.21 3.43
CA ILE A 178 -9.21 3.41 2.64
C ILE A 178 -8.55 4.45 3.56
N PRO A 179 -7.21 4.42 3.72
CA PRO A 179 -6.49 5.30 4.64
C PRO A 179 -6.59 6.78 4.30
N SER A 180 -6.53 7.14 3.04
CA SER A 180 -6.63 8.54 2.59
C SER A 180 -7.06 8.65 1.13
N ILE A 181 -7.62 9.81 0.77
CA ILE A 181 -7.91 10.19 -0.62
C ILE A 181 -7.35 11.59 -0.86
N ALA A 182 -6.55 11.74 -1.92
CA ALA A 182 -6.04 13.00 -2.41
C ALA A 182 -5.92 12.94 -3.95
N LEU A 183 -5.67 14.06 -4.59
CA LEU A 183 -5.43 14.11 -6.03
C LEU A 183 -4.14 13.37 -6.38
N GLU A 184 -4.27 12.30 -7.15
CA GLU A 184 -3.18 11.50 -7.67
C GLU A 184 -3.67 10.68 -8.87
N HIS A 185 -2.77 10.36 -9.82
CA HIS A 185 -3.10 9.61 -11.03
C HIS A 185 -4.26 10.21 -11.83
N THR A 186 -4.35 11.53 -11.91
CA THR A 186 -5.49 12.25 -12.49
C THR A 186 -5.74 11.90 -13.94
N ASN A 187 -4.71 11.52 -14.70
CA ASN A 187 -4.83 11.04 -16.08
C ASN A 187 -5.67 9.75 -16.22
N PHE A 188 -5.84 8.98 -15.16
CA PHE A 188 -6.55 7.70 -15.15
C PHE A 188 -7.79 7.69 -14.26
N LEU A 189 -7.75 8.41 -13.14
CA LEU A 189 -8.77 8.35 -12.10
C LEU A 189 -9.72 9.55 -12.11
N GLY A 190 -9.48 10.53 -13.01
CA GLY A 190 -10.24 11.78 -13.05
C GLY A 190 -9.60 12.91 -12.26
N ASN A 191 -10.13 14.13 -12.44
CA ASN A 191 -9.51 15.36 -11.97
C ASN A 191 -10.10 15.91 -10.66
N THR A 192 -11.06 15.20 -10.06
CA THR A 192 -11.72 15.62 -8.82
C THR A 192 -11.54 14.57 -7.71
N LEU A 193 -11.62 15.02 -6.46
CA LEU A 193 -11.62 14.10 -5.30
C LEU A 193 -12.80 13.12 -5.36
N THR A 194 -13.92 13.54 -5.91
CA THR A 194 -15.11 12.70 -6.12
C THR A 194 -14.83 11.56 -7.09
N ASP A 195 -14.16 11.82 -8.22
CA ASP A 195 -13.81 10.79 -9.20
C ASP A 195 -12.85 9.77 -8.60
N ILE A 196 -11.78 10.24 -7.97
CA ILE A 196 -10.80 9.38 -7.30
C ILE A 196 -11.47 8.56 -6.18
N ALA A 197 -12.39 9.16 -5.43
CA ALA A 197 -13.15 8.47 -4.39
C ALA A 197 -14.02 7.35 -4.97
N ARG A 198 -14.69 7.55 -6.10
CA ARG A 198 -15.47 6.49 -6.80
C ARG A 198 -14.61 5.30 -7.18
N HIS A 199 -13.42 5.55 -7.72
CA HIS A 199 -12.48 4.47 -8.02
C HIS A 199 -12.07 3.70 -6.77
N LYS A 200 -11.72 4.40 -5.67
CA LYS A 200 -11.29 3.75 -4.43
C LYS A 200 -12.44 3.04 -3.71
N ALA A 201 -13.64 3.60 -3.73
CA ALA A 201 -14.86 2.99 -3.22
C ALA A 201 -15.20 1.63 -3.86
N GLY A 202 -14.72 1.39 -5.08
CA GLY A 202 -14.94 0.12 -5.81
C GLY A 202 -14.42 -1.13 -5.10
N ILE A 203 -13.56 -1.01 -4.07
CA ILE A 203 -13.14 -2.14 -3.24
C ILE A 203 -14.16 -2.51 -2.15
N ILE A 204 -15.18 -1.68 -1.92
CA ILE A 204 -16.24 -1.95 -0.93
C ILE A 204 -17.17 -3.01 -1.50
N LYS A 205 -17.31 -4.14 -0.80
CA LYS A 205 -18.12 -5.28 -1.22
C LYS A 205 -19.36 -5.40 -0.34
N ASN A 206 -20.42 -6.04 -0.86
CA ASN A 206 -21.69 -6.19 -0.16
C ASN A 206 -21.50 -6.85 1.22
N GLY A 207 -21.97 -6.18 2.28
CA GLY A 207 -21.91 -6.67 3.65
C GLY A 207 -20.51 -6.73 4.28
N VAL A 208 -19.47 -6.29 3.55
CA VAL A 208 -18.09 -6.27 4.06
C VAL A 208 -17.80 -4.92 4.73
N PRO A 209 -17.32 -4.90 5.99
CA PRO A 209 -17.01 -3.65 6.67
C PRO A 209 -15.90 -2.88 5.95
N VAL A 210 -16.00 -1.55 5.96
CA VAL A 210 -14.99 -0.64 5.44
C VAL A 210 -14.46 0.28 6.54
N VAL A 211 -13.14 0.34 6.67
CA VAL A 211 -12.41 1.18 7.63
C VAL A 211 -11.73 2.30 6.88
N ILE A 212 -12.00 3.56 7.27
CA ILE A 212 -11.45 4.73 6.58
C ILE A 212 -10.68 5.66 7.51
N GLY A 213 -9.66 6.31 6.95
CA GLY A 213 -8.95 7.41 7.60
C GLY A 213 -9.69 8.74 7.47
N ASN A 214 -8.96 9.83 7.74
CA ASN A 214 -9.48 11.18 7.55
C ASN A 214 -9.56 11.49 6.05
N LEU A 215 -10.78 11.67 5.54
CA LEU A 215 -11.04 11.94 4.13
C LEU A 215 -11.57 13.36 3.93
N PRO A 216 -11.25 14.02 2.79
CA PRO A 216 -11.94 15.25 2.38
C PRO A 216 -13.46 15.04 2.28
N VAL A 217 -14.23 16.10 2.52
CA VAL A 217 -15.71 16.05 2.61
C VAL A 217 -16.33 15.44 1.35
N GLU A 218 -15.84 15.83 0.16
CA GLU A 218 -16.33 15.33 -1.12
C GLU A 218 -16.07 13.84 -1.29
N ALA A 219 -14.89 13.38 -0.88
CA ALA A 219 -14.53 11.97 -0.92
C ALA A 219 -15.32 11.15 0.11
N LEU A 220 -15.48 11.68 1.33
CA LEU A 220 -16.26 11.05 2.40
C LEU A 220 -17.71 10.82 1.99
N ALA A 221 -18.34 11.79 1.29
CA ALA A 221 -19.70 11.65 0.79
C ALA A 221 -19.83 10.42 -0.14
N VAL A 222 -18.92 10.25 -1.09
CA VAL A 222 -18.91 9.10 -2.02
C VAL A 222 -18.73 7.77 -1.27
N ILE A 223 -17.76 7.71 -0.35
CA ILE A 223 -17.52 6.49 0.42
C ILE A 223 -18.72 6.12 1.29
N THR A 224 -19.35 7.10 1.91
CA THR A 224 -20.55 6.90 2.77
C THR A 224 -21.73 6.38 1.96
N GLU A 225 -21.98 6.97 0.78
CA GLU A 225 -23.04 6.55 -0.13
C GLU A 225 -22.79 5.10 -0.60
N THR A 226 -21.57 4.81 -1.08
CA THR A 226 -21.20 3.46 -1.54
C THR A 226 -21.31 2.43 -0.40
N ALA A 227 -20.86 2.77 0.81
CA ALA A 227 -20.97 1.88 1.96
C ALA A 227 -22.45 1.57 2.29
N LYS A 228 -23.32 2.58 2.19
CA LYS A 228 -24.75 2.40 2.38
C LYS A 228 -25.39 1.52 1.30
N GLU A 229 -25.06 1.75 0.02
CA GLU A 229 -25.53 0.94 -1.10
C GLU A 229 -25.09 -0.52 -1.00
N LYS A 230 -23.89 -0.75 -0.45
CA LYS A 230 -23.31 -2.09 -0.25
C LYS A 230 -23.67 -2.72 1.09
N GLU A 231 -24.55 -2.08 1.88
CA GLU A 231 -24.90 -2.54 3.23
C GLU A 231 -23.65 -2.82 4.10
N SER A 232 -22.60 -2.04 3.86
CA SER A 232 -21.29 -2.17 4.51
C SER A 232 -21.22 -1.31 5.77
N LYS A 233 -20.77 -1.90 6.87
CA LYS A 233 -20.50 -1.14 8.10
C LYS A 233 -19.32 -0.21 7.84
N LEU A 234 -19.54 1.10 7.91
CA LEU A 234 -18.50 2.12 7.80
C LEU A 234 -17.94 2.44 9.18
N LEU A 235 -16.61 2.38 9.33
CA LEU A 235 -15.88 2.77 10.53
C LEU A 235 -14.89 3.88 10.19
N MET A 236 -15.01 5.02 10.86
CA MET A 236 -14.30 6.26 10.54
C MET A 236 -13.32 6.65 11.64
N LEU A 237 -12.06 6.89 11.26
CA LEU A 237 -11.06 7.48 12.14
C LEU A 237 -11.54 8.86 12.66
N GLY A 238 -11.36 9.10 13.95
CA GLY A 238 -11.80 10.35 14.61
C GLY A 238 -13.27 10.37 15.03
N THR A 239 -14.08 9.40 14.57
CA THR A 239 -15.50 9.26 14.92
C THR A 239 -15.76 7.97 15.68
N ASP A 240 -15.47 6.83 15.07
CA ASP A 240 -15.72 5.50 15.65
C ASP A 240 -14.53 4.99 16.45
N PHE A 241 -13.32 5.30 15.98
CA PHE A 241 -12.06 4.94 16.62
C PHE A 241 -11.05 6.08 16.46
N MET A 242 -10.04 6.13 17.32
CA MET A 242 -9.01 7.17 17.26
C MET A 242 -7.68 6.73 17.85
N ALA A 243 -6.59 7.36 17.37
CA ALA A 243 -5.29 7.36 18.04
C ALA A 243 -5.00 8.75 18.60
N LYS A 244 -4.45 8.80 19.81
CA LYS A 244 -3.95 10.05 20.42
C LYS A 244 -2.58 9.77 21.04
N GLY A 245 -1.54 10.24 20.36
CA GLY A 245 -0.16 9.91 20.72
C GLY A 245 0.09 8.40 20.61
N GLU A 246 0.36 7.76 21.74
CA GLU A 246 0.59 6.31 21.86
C GLU A 246 -0.64 5.54 22.38
N SER A 247 -1.83 6.14 22.32
CA SER A 247 -3.06 5.50 22.77
C SER A 247 -3.99 5.24 21.60
N TYR A 248 -4.75 4.17 21.66
CA TYR A 248 -5.82 3.82 20.72
C TYR A 248 -7.12 3.57 21.48
N VAL A 249 -8.25 4.04 20.92
CA VAL A 249 -9.60 3.85 21.49
C VAL A 249 -10.57 3.41 20.39
N TYR A 250 -11.34 2.37 20.66
CA TYR A 250 -12.46 1.92 19.85
C TYR A 250 -13.54 1.31 20.74
N ALA A 251 -14.73 1.88 20.72
CA ALA A 251 -15.84 1.49 21.59
C ALA A 251 -15.42 1.47 23.09
N LYS A 252 -15.38 0.31 23.73
CA LYS A 252 -14.93 0.14 25.12
C LYS A 252 -13.47 -0.31 25.24
N LEU A 253 -12.81 -0.57 24.11
CA LEU A 253 -11.41 -0.98 24.08
C LEU A 253 -10.51 0.25 24.13
N LYS A 254 -9.49 0.20 24.96
CA LYS A 254 -8.43 1.19 25.04
C LYS A 254 -7.10 0.47 25.17
N PHE A 255 -6.15 0.82 24.30
CA PHE A 255 -4.77 0.39 24.41
C PHE A 255 -3.90 1.63 24.61
N ASP A 256 -3.02 1.58 25.58
CA ASP A 256 -2.05 2.63 25.89
C ASP A 256 -0.62 2.14 25.65
N THR A 257 0.34 3.06 25.63
CA THR A 257 1.77 2.75 25.44
C THR A 257 2.09 2.02 24.12
N LEU A 258 1.43 2.42 23.06
CA LEU A 258 1.66 1.93 21.69
C LEU A 258 2.84 2.68 21.05
N ALA A 259 4.04 2.45 21.57
CA ALA A 259 5.26 3.05 21.04
C ALA A 259 5.49 2.60 19.57
N ARG A 260 5.86 3.53 18.69
CA ARG A 260 6.08 3.28 17.27
C ARG A 260 7.50 3.65 16.86
N LYS A 261 8.11 2.85 15.98
CA LYS A 261 9.34 3.23 15.28
C LYS A 261 9.05 4.22 14.14
N MET A 262 7.96 4.00 13.41
CA MET A 262 7.54 4.91 12.36
C MET A 262 6.96 6.20 12.98
N VAL A 263 7.63 7.32 12.70
CA VAL A 263 7.34 8.64 13.29
C VAL A 263 6.34 9.45 12.47
N GLY A 264 5.76 10.45 13.10
CA GLY A 264 4.76 11.35 12.51
C GLY A 264 3.32 11.02 12.91
N LYS A 265 2.49 12.05 12.97
CA LYS A 265 1.06 11.94 13.36
C LYS A 265 0.28 11.04 12.42
N HIS A 266 0.55 11.14 11.12
CA HIS A 266 -0.08 10.27 10.11
C HIS A 266 0.21 8.79 10.32
N GLN A 267 1.33 8.44 10.97
CA GLN A 267 1.62 7.04 11.32
C GLN A 267 0.81 6.55 12.53
N ALA A 268 0.41 7.47 13.43
CA ALA A 268 -0.56 7.13 14.47
C ALA A 268 -1.94 6.80 13.86
N ASP A 269 -2.35 7.54 12.83
CA ASP A 269 -3.58 7.28 12.10
C ASP A 269 -3.52 5.92 11.37
N ASN A 270 -2.41 5.62 10.68
CA ASN A 270 -2.20 4.33 10.00
C ASN A 270 -2.21 3.16 11.00
N MET A 271 -1.59 3.33 12.17
CA MET A 271 -1.63 2.36 13.27
C MET A 271 -3.08 2.14 13.76
N ALA A 272 -3.84 3.22 13.96
CA ALA A 272 -5.23 3.11 14.40
C ALA A 272 -6.11 2.36 13.39
N LEU A 273 -5.93 2.63 12.10
CA LEU A 273 -6.57 1.88 11.04
C LEU A 273 -6.22 0.39 11.13
N ALA A 274 -4.93 0.07 11.25
CA ALA A 274 -4.44 -1.30 11.33
C ALA A 274 -5.01 -2.05 12.55
N ILE A 275 -5.04 -1.43 13.73
CA ILE A 275 -5.62 -2.04 14.93
C ILE A 275 -7.13 -2.27 14.74
N THR A 276 -7.87 -1.29 14.19
CA THR A 276 -9.30 -1.44 13.93
C THR A 276 -9.57 -2.59 12.95
N VAL A 277 -8.79 -2.69 11.87
CA VAL A 277 -8.88 -3.79 10.90
C VAL A 277 -8.54 -5.13 11.56
N PHE A 278 -7.48 -5.17 12.39
CA PHE A 278 -7.11 -6.37 13.15
C PHE A 278 -8.26 -6.85 14.03
N LEU A 279 -8.93 -5.96 14.75
CA LEU A 279 -10.07 -6.33 15.62
C LEU A 279 -11.21 -6.98 14.82
N LEU A 280 -11.53 -6.45 13.63
CA LEU A 280 -12.54 -7.03 12.76
C LEU A 280 -12.11 -8.38 12.16
N VAL A 281 -10.85 -8.50 11.78
CA VAL A 281 -10.26 -9.76 11.28
C VAL A 281 -10.21 -10.81 12.39
N ALA A 282 -9.80 -10.41 13.60
CA ALA A 282 -9.72 -11.31 14.75
C ALA A 282 -11.09 -11.91 15.11
N GLU A 283 -12.16 -11.12 15.03
CA GLU A 283 -13.53 -11.60 15.21
C GLU A 283 -13.92 -12.66 14.14
N ARG A 284 -13.53 -12.42 12.87
CA ARG A 284 -13.89 -13.31 11.74
C ARG A 284 -13.09 -14.62 11.74
N LEU A 285 -11.82 -14.54 12.12
CA LEU A 285 -10.90 -15.70 12.14
C LEU A 285 -10.77 -16.34 13.53
N ALA A 286 -11.56 -15.90 14.50
CA ALA A 286 -11.53 -16.39 15.90
C ALA A 286 -10.13 -16.29 16.54
N ILE A 287 -9.38 -15.22 16.24
CA ILE A 287 -8.06 -14.95 16.83
C ILE A 287 -8.28 -14.39 18.25
N GLN A 288 -7.63 -14.99 19.23
CA GLN A 288 -7.69 -14.50 20.62
C GLN A 288 -6.93 -13.19 20.75
N LEU A 289 -7.59 -12.13 21.21
CA LEU A 289 -6.95 -10.83 21.42
C LEU A 289 -5.90 -10.90 22.54
N ASN A 290 -4.72 -10.38 22.23
CA ASN A 290 -3.61 -10.24 23.18
C ASN A 290 -3.05 -8.82 23.07
N GLU A 291 -3.24 -8.01 24.11
CA GLU A 291 -2.79 -6.60 24.12
C GLU A 291 -1.26 -6.49 23.99
N GLU A 292 -0.50 -7.37 24.64
CA GLU A 292 0.96 -7.34 24.54
C GLU A 292 1.45 -7.70 23.12
N ALA A 293 0.77 -8.60 22.43
CA ALA A 293 1.04 -8.90 21.03
C ALA A 293 0.74 -7.69 20.12
N ILE A 294 -0.35 -6.96 20.38
CA ILE A 294 -0.64 -5.70 19.66
C ILE A 294 0.49 -4.68 19.90
N LYS A 295 0.88 -4.44 21.15
CA LYS A 295 1.97 -3.51 21.50
C LYS A 295 3.28 -3.89 20.82
N LYS A 296 3.63 -5.17 20.88
CA LYS A 296 4.86 -5.70 20.26
C LYS A 296 4.84 -5.54 18.74
N GLY A 297 3.73 -5.87 18.08
CA GLY A 297 3.53 -5.68 16.66
C GLY A 297 3.69 -4.21 16.25
N VAL A 298 3.03 -3.30 16.96
CA VAL A 298 3.14 -1.85 16.72
C VAL A 298 4.58 -1.37 16.90
N ALA A 299 5.26 -1.78 17.98
CA ALA A 299 6.62 -1.34 18.30
C ALA A 299 7.68 -1.90 17.35
N SER A 300 7.45 -3.08 16.77
CA SER A 300 8.38 -3.70 15.81
C SER A 300 8.22 -3.18 14.38
N THR A 301 7.08 -2.56 14.05
CA THR A 301 6.74 -2.17 12.68
C THR A 301 7.72 -1.17 12.10
N THR A 302 8.25 -1.50 10.93
CA THR A 302 9.05 -0.62 10.07
C THR A 302 8.58 -0.77 8.62
N LEU A 303 8.81 0.26 7.82
CA LEU A 303 8.58 0.21 6.39
C LEU A 303 9.64 1.06 5.70
N ALA A 304 10.37 0.48 4.79
CA ALA A 304 11.41 1.17 4.03
C ALA A 304 10.87 2.44 3.34
N GLY A 305 11.64 3.51 3.40
CA GLY A 305 11.25 4.79 2.79
C GLY A 305 10.10 5.52 3.50
N ARG A 306 9.92 5.33 4.80
CA ARG A 306 8.97 6.09 5.62
C ARG A 306 9.68 6.76 6.78
N PHE A 307 10.29 7.91 6.48
CA PHE A 307 11.13 8.70 7.37
C PHE A 307 12.19 7.84 8.08
N GLU A 308 12.80 7.00 7.28
CA GLU A 308 13.76 5.98 7.71
C GLU A 308 15.15 6.57 7.88
N GLU A 309 15.77 6.44 9.05
CA GLU A 309 17.16 6.81 9.25
C GLU A 309 18.08 5.73 8.65
N VAL A 310 18.59 5.99 7.44
CA VAL A 310 19.44 5.05 6.68
C VAL A 310 20.92 5.13 7.07
N LEU A 311 21.35 6.31 7.56
CA LEU A 311 22.66 6.58 8.15
C LEU A 311 22.47 7.63 9.24
N PRO A 312 23.38 7.76 10.23
CA PRO A 312 23.26 8.76 11.28
C PRO A 312 23.01 10.17 10.74
N GLY A 313 21.82 10.72 11.01
CA GLY A 313 21.40 12.04 10.54
C GLY A 313 20.98 12.10 9.06
N VAL A 314 20.89 10.95 8.37
CA VAL A 314 20.41 10.86 6.97
C VAL A 314 19.10 10.07 6.95
N TYR A 315 18.04 10.74 6.54
CA TYR A 315 16.69 10.16 6.50
C TYR A 315 16.23 9.97 5.06
N PHE A 316 15.53 8.86 4.81
CA PHE A 316 14.93 8.55 3.52
C PHE A 316 13.41 8.54 3.63
N ASP A 317 12.74 9.25 2.74
CA ASP A 317 11.27 9.26 2.64
C ASP A 317 10.80 9.23 1.19
N GLY A 318 9.75 8.47 0.93
CA GLY A 318 9.14 8.30 -0.38
C GLY A 318 7.98 9.27 -0.68
N ALA A 319 7.85 10.38 0.06
CA ALA A 319 6.83 11.40 -0.21
C ALA A 319 7.04 12.03 -1.60
N HIS A 320 6.00 12.06 -2.42
CA HIS A 320 6.10 12.44 -3.84
C HIS A 320 4.86 13.15 -4.39
N ASN A 321 3.86 13.39 -3.56
CA ASN A 321 2.69 14.19 -3.90
C ASN A 321 2.47 15.24 -2.80
N PRO A 322 1.74 16.34 -3.08
CA PRO A 322 1.57 17.43 -2.12
C PRO A 322 1.05 16.98 -0.76
N ALA A 323 0.10 16.05 -0.72
CA ALA A 323 -0.48 15.56 0.52
C ALA A 323 0.52 14.74 1.37
N SER A 324 1.42 13.96 0.74
CA SER A 324 2.45 13.22 1.46
C SER A 324 3.59 14.12 1.93
N VAL A 325 3.97 15.11 1.12
CA VAL A 325 5.02 16.08 1.47
C VAL A 325 4.57 16.98 2.62
N GLU A 326 3.30 17.38 2.67
CA GLU A 326 2.74 18.09 3.83
C GLU A 326 2.99 17.32 5.14
N LYS A 327 2.73 16.01 5.16
CA LYS A 327 2.95 15.15 6.35
C LYS A 327 4.43 14.98 6.67
N LEU A 328 5.29 14.94 5.66
CA LEU A 328 6.74 14.92 5.84
C LEU A 328 7.22 16.24 6.48
N VAL A 329 6.79 17.39 5.97
CA VAL A 329 7.11 18.72 6.52
C VAL A 329 6.65 18.84 7.97
N ASP A 330 5.44 18.40 8.30
CA ASP A 330 4.93 18.37 9.67
C ASP A 330 5.83 17.49 10.57
N THR A 331 6.23 16.32 10.08
CA THR A 331 7.12 15.40 10.81
C THR A 331 8.49 16.01 11.04
N ILE A 332 9.06 16.68 10.04
CA ILE A 332 10.35 17.39 10.17
C ILE A 332 10.25 18.49 11.22
N LYS A 333 9.22 19.32 11.17
CA LYS A 333 9.01 20.42 12.14
C LYS A 333 8.87 19.89 13.57
N GLU A 334 8.25 18.74 13.74
CA GLU A 334 8.05 18.11 15.05
C GLU A 334 9.36 17.48 15.60
N HIS A 335 10.11 16.75 14.74
CA HIS A 335 11.29 15.99 15.19
C HIS A 335 12.60 16.77 15.14
N PHE A 336 12.71 17.76 14.27
CA PHE A 336 13.91 18.56 14.08
C PHE A 336 13.68 20.06 14.24
N PRO A 337 13.02 20.51 15.30
CA PRO A 337 12.82 21.94 15.52
C PRO A 337 14.19 22.64 15.65
N ARG A 338 14.42 23.67 14.83
CA ARG A 338 15.67 24.47 14.80
C ARG A 338 16.92 23.73 14.29
N LYS A 339 16.78 22.65 13.51
CA LYS A 339 17.91 22.00 12.84
C LYS A 339 18.07 22.54 11.43
N ASN A 340 19.31 22.60 10.96
CA ASN A 340 19.58 22.86 9.55
C ASN A 340 19.32 21.59 8.75
N ILE A 341 18.39 21.67 7.82
CA ILE A 341 17.99 20.57 6.93
C ILE A 341 18.61 20.83 5.56
N GLU A 342 19.15 19.81 4.95
CA GLU A 342 19.53 19.79 3.54
C GLU A 342 18.68 18.73 2.83
N PHE A 343 18.03 19.11 1.75
CA PHE A 343 17.25 18.19 0.93
C PHE A 343 18.06 17.68 -0.25
N ILE A 344 18.06 16.36 -0.46
CA ILE A 344 18.46 15.74 -1.72
C ILE A 344 17.17 15.24 -2.38
N VAL A 345 16.79 15.82 -3.52
CA VAL A 345 15.48 15.60 -4.16
C VAL A 345 15.66 15.00 -5.55
N GLY A 346 14.99 13.88 -5.78
CA GLY A 346 14.77 13.31 -7.13
C GLY A 346 13.28 13.09 -7.32
N MET A 347 12.69 13.62 -8.39
CA MET A 347 11.26 13.50 -8.67
C MET A 347 11.02 13.22 -10.14
N LEU A 348 9.90 12.52 -10.40
CA LEU A 348 9.41 12.31 -11.76
C LEU A 348 8.65 13.56 -12.25
N THR A 349 8.79 13.87 -13.54
CA THR A 349 8.18 15.05 -14.18
C THR A 349 6.65 15.00 -14.26
N ASP A 350 6.03 13.82 -14.06
CA ASP A 350 4.57 13.66 -14.00
C ASP A 350 3.97 14.02 -12.62
N LYS A 351 4.79 14.48 -11.67
CA LYS A 351 4.37 14.91 -10.34
C LYS A 351 4.23 16.42 -10.25
N ASP A 352 3.47 16.90 -9.27
CA ASP A 352 3.34 18.33 -8.98
C ASP A 352 4.59 18.84 -8.24
N VAL A 353 5.69 18.95 -9.01
CA VAL A 353 7.01 19.32 -8.50
C VAL A 353 6.99 20.69 -7.86
N ASP A 354 6.31 21.66 -8.48
CA ASP A 354 6.26 23.05 -7.99
C ASP A 354 5.63 23.15 -6.60
N THR A 355 4.49 22.49 -6.39
CA THR A 355 3.81 22.49 -5.09
C THR A 355 4.65 21.76 -4.04
N VAL A 356 5.26 20.64 -4.39
CA VAL A 356 6.15 19.88 -3.50
C VAL A 356 7.34 20.74 -3.06
N LEU A 357 8.05 21.38 -3.99
CA LEU A 357 9.21 22.21 -3.65
C LEU A 357 8.83 23.39 -2.76
N ARG A 358 7.73 24.10 -3.04
CA ARG A 358 7.23 25.18 -2.19
C ARG A 358 6.93 24.72 -0.76
N GLN A 359 6.41 23.51 -0.58
CA GLN A 359 6.17 22.95 0.74
C GLN A 359 7.49 22.65 1.47
N LEU A 360 8.48 22.06 0.79
CA LEU A 360 9.80 21.77 1.36
C LEU A 360 10.58 23.05 1.72
N GLU A 361 10.44 24.12 0.93
CA GLU A 361 11.02 25.43 1.19
C GLU A 361 10.58 26.04 2.54
N THR A 362 9.44 25.58 3.10
CA THR A 362 8.99 26.03 4.43
C THR A 362 9.87 25.54 5.59
N VAL A 363 10.77 24.59 5.35
CA VAL A 363 11.65 23.99 6.37
C VAL A 363 13.14 24.03 6.01
N SER A 364 13.49 24.30 4.75
CA SER A 364 14.87 24.46 4.32
C SER A 364 14.98 25.29 3.03
N THR A 365 16.11 25.96 2.86
CA THR A 365 16.49 26.65 1.62
C THR A 365 17.66 25.96 0.92
N THR A 366 18.14 24.82 1.43
CA THR A 366 19.28 24.09 0.88
C THR A 366 18.80 22.83 0.18
N PHE A 367 18.98 22.79 -1.14
CA PHE A 367 18.53 21.68 -2.00
C PHE A 367 19.67 21.19 -2.89
N THR A 368 19.78 19.87 -3.00
CA THR A 368 20.55 19.18 -4.02
C THR A 368 19.57 18.37 -4.88
N PHE A 369 19.51 18.68 -6.17
CA PHE A 369 18.69 17.90 -7.10
C PHE A 369 19.51 16.78 -7.71
N VAL A 370 18.93 15.58 -7.76
CA VAL A 370 19.57 14.42 -8.36
C VAL A 370 18.73 13.93 -9.54
N ASN A 371 19.43 13.61 -10.62
CA ASN A 371 18.86 12.91 -11.75
C ASN A 371 19.12 11.41 -11.58
N PHE A 372 18.22 10.58 -12.09
CA PHE A 372 18.32 9.13 -12.05
C PHE A 372 17.84 8.56 -13.38
N ASP A 373 18.29 7.34 -13.69
CA ASP A 373 17.98 6.69 -14.97
C ASP A 373 16.50 6.33 -15.06
N ASN A 374 15.71 7.32 -15.44
CA ASN A 374 14.28 7.19 -15.71
C ASN A 374 13.87 8.24 -16.75
N PRO A 375 13.20 7.87 -17.85
CA PRO A 375 12.78 8.80 -18.91
C PRO A 375 11.81 9.90 -18.46
N ARG A 376 11.30 9.81 -17.23
CA ARG A 376 10.44 10.84 -16.61
C ARG A 376 11.15 11.60 -15.46
N ALA A 377 12.47 11.42 -15.28
CA ALA A 377 13.26 12.11 -14.26
C ALA A 377 13.66 13.51 -14.72
#